data_25d3cd04965da5a25b06f8018cf60e60
#
_entry.id   25d3cd04965da5a25b06f8018cf60e60
#
_cell.length_a   1.000
_cell.length_b   1.000
_cell.length_c   1.000
_cell.angle_alpha   90.00
_cell.angle_beta   90.00
_cell.angle_gamma   90.00
#
_symmetry.space_group_name_H-M   'P 1'
#
loop_
_entity.id
_entity.type
_entity.pdbx_description
1 polymer ?
#
loop_
_entity_poly.entity_id
_entity_poly.type
_entity_poly.pdbx_seq_one_letter_code
_entity_poly.pdbx_strand_id
1 'polypeptide(L)'
;TLLFDGDPMRAPWQDCVRIDTEGGVLVVDGHIAETGPGAALQKAHPEAQITRYGPRHLICPGFVDAHVHYPQTAIIASWGKRLIDWLNSYTFPEETRLSDPAYAQEIAARYLDLTLAHGTTTVASYCTIHPHSVDALLEAAATRGQRIVAGKTCMDRNAPDALCDTAQSAYDDSKALIDRWHGKDRGQSGLCC
;
A
#
# COMPACT_ATOMS: atom_id res chain seq x y z
N THR A 1 -8.92 4.02 -21.78
CA THR A 1 -7.92 3.49 -20.82
C THR A 1 -6.69 4.37 -20.78
N LEU A 2 -6.02 4.42 -19.65
CA LEU A 2 -4.70 4.98 -19.43
C LEU A 2 -3.76 3.84 -19.03
N LEU A 3 -2.65 3.67 -19.73
CA LEU A 3 -1.70 2.58 -19.50
C LEU A 3 -0.28 3.14 -19.45
N PHE A 4 0.60 2.49 -18.70
CA PHE A 4 2.01 2.83 -18.61
C PHE A 4 2.82 1.69 -19.27
N ASP A 5 3.38 1.98 -20.45
CA ASP A 5 4.10 1.00 -21.28
C ASP A 5 5.63 1.15 -21.17
N GLY A 6 6.13 2.13 -20.39
CA GLY A 6 7.56 2.42 -20.25
C GLY A 6 7.94 2.97 -18.87
N ASP A 7 9.25 3.15 -18.70
CA ASP A 7 9.86 3.71 -17.50
C ASP A 7 10.18 5.20 -17.72
N PRO A 8 9.45 6.14 -17.05
CA PRO A 8 9.66 7.56 -17.23
C PRO A 8 11.00 8.07 -16.67
N MET A 9 11.75 7.23 -15.94
CA MET A 9 13.12 7.54 -15.51
C MET A 9 14.15 7.24 -16.61
N ARG A 10 13.75 6.53 -17.67
CA ARG A 10 14.63 6.08 -18.78
C ARG A 10 14.24 6.59 -20.13
N ALA A 11 13.01 7.09 -20.28
CA ALA A 11 12.48 7.63 -21.53
C ALA A 11 11.60 8.86 -21.26
N PRO A 12 11.34 9.73 -22.25
CA PRO A 12 10.36 10.81 -22.12
C PRO A 12 9.01 10.26 -21.67
N TRP A 13 8.35 10.94 -20.72
CA TRP A 13 7.08 10.44 -20.15
C TRP A 13 5.99 10.22 -21.22
N GLN A 14 6.02 11.02 -22.32
CA GLN A 14 5.07 10.89 -23.43
C GLN A 14 5.19 9.54 -24.14
N ASP A 15 6.38 8.94 -24.14
CA ASP A 15 6.65 7.64 -24.76
C ASP A 15 6.34 6.47 -23.79
N CYS A 16 6.10 6.80 -22.50
CA CYS A 16 5.79 5.84 -21.46
C CYS A 16 4.29 5.70 -21.17
N VAL A 17 3.45 6.56 -21.76
CA VAL A 17 2.01 6.60 -21.50
C VAL A 17 1.23 6.36 -22.78
N ARG A 18 0.29 5.40 -22.72
CA ARG A 18 -0.68 5.18 -23.79
C ARG A 18 -2.08 5.54 -23.32
N ILE A 19 -2.75 6.38 -24.09
CA ILE A 19 -4.14 6.76 -23.87
C ILE A 19 -4.99 6.23 -25.02
N ASP A 20 -6.00 5.44 -24.69
CA ASP A 20 -6.96 4.91 -25.63
C ASP A 20 -8.38 5.30 -25.20
N THR A 21 -9.02 6.14 -26.01
CA THR A 21 -10.33 6.72 -25.69
C THR A 21 -11.47 5.71 -25.68
N GLU A 22 -11.34 4.62 -26.45
CA GLU A 22 -12.27 3.49 -26.51
C GLU A 22 -11.60 2.18 -26.09
N GLY A 23 -10.58 2.30 -25.24
CA GLY A 23 -9.78 1.17 -24.79
C GLY A 23 -10.51 0.23 -23.84
N GLY A 24 -10.12 -1.02 -23.87
CA GLY A 24 -10.55 -2.08 -22.98
C GLY A 24 -9.38 -2.77 -22.29
N VAL A 25 -9.71 -3.52 -21.26
CA VAL A 25 -8.79 -4.39 -20.53
C VAL A 25 -9.45 -5.75 -20.38
N LEU A 26 -8.79 -6.80 -20.85
CA LEU A 26 -9.20 -8.18 -20.58
C LEU A 26 -8.50 -8.67 -19.32
N VAL A 27 -9.28 -9.17 -18.38
CA VAL A 27 -8.78 -9.76 -17.12
C VAL A 27 -9.11 -11.24 -17.10
N VAL A 28 -8.10 -12.07 -16.85
CA VAL A 28 -8.22 -13.51 -16.69
C VAL A 28 -7.53 -13.90 -15.39
N ASP A 29 -8.26 -14.59 -14.51
CA ASP A 29 -7.75 -15.06 -13.21
C ASP A 29 -7.08 -13.96 -12.38
N GLY A 30 -7.67 -12.74 -12.41
CA GLY A 30 -7.16 -11.58 -11.67
C GLY A 30 -5.92 -10.91 -12.27
N HIS A 31 -5.52 -11.29 -13.49
CA HIS A 31 -4.39 -10.71 -14.22
C HIS A 31 -4.87 -10.00 -15.49
N ILE A 32 -4.22 -8.90 -15.85
CA ILE A 32 -4.41 -8.26 -17.14
C ILE A 32 -3.80 -9.17 -18.22
N ALA A 33 -4.67 -9.79 -19.02
CA ALA A 33 -4.25 -10.67 -20.11
C ALA A 33 -4.01 -9.88 -21.41
N GLU A 34 -4.86 -8.89 -21.70
CA GLU A 34 -4.77 -8.10 -22.92
C GLU A 34 -5.31 -6.68 -22.70
N THR A 35 -4.76 -5.72 -23.43
CA THR A 35 -5.26 -4.34 -23.48
C THR A 35 -5.31 -3.86 -24.94
N GLY A 36 -6.31 -3.06 -25.28
CA GLY A 36 -6.45 -2.55 -26.64
C GLY A 36 -7.82 -1.93 -26.90
N PRO A 37 -8.17 -1.65 -28.18
CA PRO A 37 -9.48 -1.15 -28.54
C PRO A 37 -10.59 -2.11 -28.05
N GLY A 38 -11.55 -1.60 -27.27
CA GLY A 38 -12.59 -2.41 -26.64
C GLY A 38 -13.42 -3.25 -27.62
N ALA A 39 -13.70 -2.71 -28.80
CA ALA A 39 -14.42 -3.43 -29.85
C ALA A 39 -13.59 -4.61 -30.42
N ALA A 40 -12.27 -4.47 -30.52
CA ALA A 40 -11.39 -5.55 -30.98
C ALA A 40 -11.31 -6.66 -29.93
N LEU A 41 -11.14 -6.31 -28.65
CA LEU A 41 -11.14 -7.28 -27.54
C LEU A 41 -12.46 -8.05 -27.46
N GLN A 42 -13.59 -7.37 -27.58
CA GLN A 42 -14.90 -8.01 -27.58
C GLN A 42 -15.08 -9.00 -28.74
N LYS A 43 -14.56 -8.66 -29.91
CA LYS A 43 -14.59 -9.54 -31.10
C LYS A 43 -13.69 -10.76 -30.93
N ALA A 44 -12.52 -10.58 -30.31
CA ALA A 44 -11.56 -11.66 -30.08
C ALA A 44 -12.00 -12.60 -28.94
N HIS A 45 -12.72 -12.10 -27.96
CA HIS A 45 -13.15 -12.82 -26.75
C HIS A 45 -14.68 -12.71 -26.57
N PRO A 46 -15.49 -13.29 -27.46
CA PRO A 46 -16.96 -13.16 -27.42
C PRO A 46 -17.60 -13.79 -26.18
N GLU A 47 -16.89 -14.71 -25.51
CA GLU A 47 -17.31 -15.39 -24.29
C GLU A 47 -17.07 -14.58 -23.00
N ALA A 48 -16.26 -13.52 -23.09
CA ALA A 48 -15.89 -12.74 -21.92
C ALA A 48 -17.08 -11.93 -21.38
N GLN A 49 -17.23 -11.91 -20.08
CA GLN A 49 -18.20 -11.02 -19.43
C GLN A 49 -17.76 -9.55 -19.58
N ILE A 50 -18.65 -8.70 -20.09
CA ILE A 50 -18.33 -7.32 -20.41
C ILE A 50 -18.95 -6.38 -19.39
N THR A 51 -18.11 -5.54 -18.77
CA THR A 51 -18.54 -4.37 -18.03
C THR A 51 -18.23 -3.11 -18.85
N ARG A 52 -19.25 -2.29 -19.11
CA ARG A 52 -19.08 -1.04 -19.88
C ARG A 52 -19.15 0.18 -18.98
N TYR A 53 -18.19 1.06 -19.16
CA TYR A 53 -18.13 2.35 -18.49
C TYR A 53 -18.48 3.46 -19.47
N GLY A 54 -19.15 4.50 -19.01
CA GLY A 54 -19.54 5.65 -19.84
C GLY A 54 -18.35 6.61 -20.11
N PRO A 55 -18.56 7.63 -20.94
CA PRO A 55 -17.49 8.51 -21.43
C PRO A 55 -16.83 9.39 -20.35
N ARG A 56 -17.38 9.40 -19.14
CA ARG A 56 -16.83 10.14 -17.99
C ARG A 56 -16.02 9.26 -17.04
N HIS A 57 -15.70 8.05 -17.45
CA HIS A 57 -14.93 7.11 -16.65
C HIS A 57 -13.54 6.89 -17.28
N LEU A 58 -12.57 6.70 -16.43
CA LEU A 58 -11.21 6.34 -16.80
C LEU A 58 -10.85 5.00 -16.17
N ILE A 59 -10.38 4.07 -16.98
CA ILE A 59 -9.73 2.85 -16.48
C ILE A 59 -8.23 3.12 -16.48
N CYS A 60 -7.61 3.04 -15.32
CA CYS A 60 -6.17 3.26 -15.14
C CYS A 60 -5.62 2.27 -14.11
N PRO A 61 -4.30 2.08 -14.04
CA PRO A 61 -3.66 1.37 -12.94
C PRO A 61 -4.03 1.99 -11.60
N GLY A 62 -4.09 1.17 -10.55
CA GLY A 62 -4.28 1.65 -9.19
C GLY A 62 -3.13 2.56 -8.74
N PHE A 63 -3.43 3.50 -7.87
CA PHE A 63 -2.42 4.43 -7.35
C PHE A 63 -1.41 3.72 -6.46
N VAL A 64 -0.19 4.28 -6.44
CA VAL A 64 0.91 3.84 -5.59
C VAL A 64 1.19 4.92 -4.56
N ASP A 65 1.04 4.60 -3.28
CA ASP A 65 1.52 5.44 -2.18
C ASP A 65 2.91 4.96 -1.77
N ALA A 66 3.93 5.73 -2.14
CA ALA A 66 5.32 5.36 -1.95
C ALA A 66 5.87 5.71 -0.55
N HIS A 67 5.10 6.41 0.30
CA HIS A 67 5.53 6.77 1.65
C HIS A 67 4.34 7.09 2.54
N VAL A 68 4.03 6.20 3.48
CA VAL A 68 2.92 6.37 4.41
C VAL A 68 3.20 5.68 5.74
N HIS A 69 2.50 6.11 6.79
CA HIS A 69 2.50 5.50 8.11
C HIS A 69 1.08 5.01 8.44
N TYR A 70 0.77 3.75 8.18
CA TYR A 70 -0.58 3.23 8.45
C TYR A 70 -1.02 3.34 9.92
N PRO A 71 -0.10 3.28 10.92
CA PRO A 71 -0.48 3.47 12.32
C PRO A 71 -1.14 4.81 12.60
N GLN A 72 -0.91 5.81 11.75
CA GLN A 72 -1.42 7.17 11.93
C GLN A 72 -2.82 7.37 11.31
N THR A 73 -3.49 6.30 10.87
CA THR A 73 -4.82 6.37 10.25
C THR A 73 -5.86 7.04 11.15
N ALA A 74 -5.82 6.80 12.44
CA ALA A 74 -6.79 7.39 13.38
C ALA A 74 -6.56 8.88 13.65
N ILE A 75 -5.42 9.43 13.27
CA ILE A 75 -5.05 10.84 13.47
C ILE A 75 -4.95 11.64 12.16
N ILE A 76 -5.54 11.13 11.07
CA ILE A 76 -5.62 11.85 9.79
C ILE A 76 -6.19 13.25 10.02
N ALA A 77 -5.55 14.25 9.41
CA ALA A 77 -5.88 15.67 9.53
C ALA A 77 -5.72 16.29 10.93
N SER A 78 -5.07 15.62 11.86
CA SER A 78 -4.68 16.24 13.15
C SER A 78 -3.73 17.41 12.91
N TRP A 79 -4.04 18.55 13.50
CA TRP A 79 -3.28 19.78 13.25
C TRP A 79 -2.17 19.98 14.27
N GLY A 80 -0.97 20.35 13.80
CA GLY A 80 0.18 20.68 14.63
C GLY A 80 0.94 21.88 14.08
N LYS A 81 1.49 22.73 14.98
CA LYS A 81 2.29 23.91 14.59
C LYS A 81 3.67 23.55 14.10
N ARG A 82 4.32 22.62 14.78
CA ARG A 82 5.66 22.11 14.46
C ARG A 82 5.62 20.59 14.47
N LEU A 83 6.53 19.97 13.72
CA LEU A 83 6.62 18.51 13.65
C LEU A 83 6.72 17.85 15.04
N ILE A 84 7.62 18.35 15.90
CA ILE A 84 7.84 17.75 17.21
C ILE A 84 6.61 17.88 18.13
N ASP A 85 5.87 18.98 18.02
CA ASP A 85 4.63 19.17 18.78
C ASP A 85 3.56 18.20 18.30
N TRP A 86 3.48 17.98 16.99
CA TRP A 86 2.56 17.03 16.38
C TRP A 86 2.91 15.57 16.73
N LEU A 87 4.20 15.22 16.68
CA LEU A 87 4.67 13.90 17.11
C LEU A 87 4.27 13.60 18.56
N ASN A 88 4.54 14.52 19.48
CA ASN A 88 4.26 14.35 20.91
C ASN A 88 2.74 14.35 21.22
N SER A 89 1.95 15.15 20.49
CA SER A 89 0.52 15.31 20.76
C SER A 89 -0.35 14.22 20.15
N TYR A 90 0.03 13.69 19.00
CA TYR A 90 -0.81 12.78 18.22
C TYR A 90 -0.09 11.48 17.86
N THR A 91 1.07 11.56 17.23
CA THR A 91 1.73 10.40 16.63
C THR A 91 2.18 9.39 17.68
N PHE A 92 2.99 9.80 18.64
CA PHE A 92 3.50 8.89 19.67
C PHE A 92 2.39 8.29 20.53
N PRO A 93 1.40 9.07 21.00
CA PRO A 93 0.25 8.48 21.69
C PRO A 93 -0.51 7.45 20.86
N GLU A 94 -0.73 7.71 19.57
CA GLU A 94 -1.45 6.79 18.70
C GLU A 94 -0.63 5.54 18.37
N GLU A 95 0.64 5.68 18.02
CA GLU A 95 1.51 4.56 17.71
C GLU A 95 1.74 3.64 18.94
N THR A 96 1.75 4.20 20.14
CA THR A 96 1.82 3.42 21.39
C THR A 96 0.61 2.49 21.55
N ARG A 97 -0.57 2.87 21.08
CA ARG A 97 -1.78 2.01 21.13
C ARG A 97 -1.64 0.75 20.30
N LEU A 98 -0.80 0.76 19.27
CA LEU A 98 -0.55 -0.41 18.44
C LEU A 98 0.33 -1.46 19.15
N SER A 99 0.73 -1.23 20.41
CA SER A 99 1.23 -2.29 21.30
C SER A 99 0.16 -3.36 21.58
N ASP A 100 -1.14 -3.02 21.46
CA ASP A 100 -2.23 -3.97 21.46
C ASP A 100 -2.41 -4.60 20.05
N PRO A 101 -2.20 -5.92 19.90
CA PRO A 101 -2.37 -6.59 18.62
C PRO A 101 -3.78 -6.47 18.02
N ALA A 102 -4.83 -6.44 18.86
CA ALA A 102 -6.19 -6.31 18.38
C ALA A 102 -6.43 -4.92 17.76
N TYR A 103 -5.89 -3.88 18.40
CA TYR A 103 -5.95 -2.53 17.84
C TYR A 103 -5.13 -2.39 16.56
N ALA A 104 -3.95 -3.01 16.50
CA ALA A 104 -3.14 -3.02 15.28
C ALA A 104 -3.89 -3.66 14.09
N GLN A 105 -4.59 -4.77 14.32
CA GLN A 105 -5.43 -5.43 13.31
C GLN A 105 -6.60 -4.53 12.85
N GLU A 106 -7.29 -3.87 13.80
CA GLU A 106 -8.38 -2.95 13.49
C GLU A 106 -7.90 -1.79 12.62
N ILE A 107 -6.80 -1.13 13.00
CA ILE A 107 -6.25 0.01 12.24
C ILE A 107 -5.74 -0.43 10.88
N ALA A 108 -5.07 -1.58 10.76
CA ALA A 108 -4.62 -2.13 9.49
C ALA A 108 -5.80 -2.38 8.53
N ALA A 109 -6.88 -2.99 9.01
CA ALA A 109 -8.07 -3.24 8.21
C ALA A 109 -8.71 -1.92 7.72
N ARG A 110 -8.90 -0.95 8.62
CA ARG A 110 -9.47 0.37 8.28
C ARG A 110 -8.61 1.13 7.27
N TYR A 111 -7.29 1.11 7.46
CA TYR A 111 -6.34 1.74 6.54
C TYR A 111 -6.45 1.18 5.13
N LEU A 112 -6.43 -0.15 5.00
CA LEU A 112 -6.49 -0.80 3.69
C LEU A 112 -7.84 -0.59 2.99
N ASP A 113 -8.95 -0.64 3.73
CA ASP A 113 -10.26 -0.33 3.18
C ASP A 113 -10.35 1.12 2.69
N LEU A 114 -9.76 2.06 3.44
CA LEU A 114 -9.69 3.48 3.07
C LEU A 114 -8.86 3.68 1.80
N THR A 115 -7.68 3.08 1.71
CA THR A 115 -6.79 3.22 0.54
C THR A 115 -7.43 2.62 -0.72
N LEU A 116 -8.05 1.46 -0.63
CA LEU A 116 -8.77 0.82 -1.74
C LEU A 116 -9.98 1.67 -2.19
N ALA A 117 -10.74 2.23 -1.26
CA ALA A 117 -11.87 3.11 -1.58
C ALA A 117 -11.44 4.36 -2.37
N HIS A 118 -10.17 4.78 -2.25
CA HIS A 118 -9.58 5.91 -2.96
C HIS A 118 -8.69 5.51 -4.15
N GLY A 119 -8.69 4.23 -4.53
CA GLY A 119 -7.98 3.73 -5.71
C GLY A 119 -6.50 3.43 -5.50
N THR A 120 -5.99 3.47 -4.27
CA THR A 120 -4.61 3.09 -3.95
C THR A 120 -4.51 1.58 -3.78
N THR A 121 -3.74 0.92 -4.64
CA THR A 121 -3.60 -0.55 -4.68
C THR A 121 -2.22 -1.04 -4.29
N THR A 122 -1.24 -0.14 -4.21
CA THR A 122 0.13 -0.44 -3.79
C THR A 122 0.58 0.59 -2.77
N VAL A 123 1.21 0.12 -1.70
CA VAL A 123 1.61 0.99 -0.58
C VAL A 123 3.00 0.61 -0.10
N ALA A 124 3.85 1.62 0.19
CA ALA A 124 5.07 1.48 0.98
C ALA A 124 4.85 2.12 2.35
N SER A 125 4.64 1.29 3.37
CA SER A 125 4.22 1.74 4.70
C SER A 125 5.24 1.46 5.78
N TYR A 126 5.50 2.49 6.59
CA TYR A 126 6.09 2.30 7.91
C TYR A 126 5.02 1.78 8.88
N CYS A 127 5.42 0.79 9.69
CA CYS A 127 4.64 0.31 10.82
C CYS A 127 5.19 0.92 12.12
N THR A 128 4.86 0.35 13.27
CA THR A 128 5.46 0.76 14.55
C THR A 128 6.69 -0.09 14.89
N ILE A 129 7.30 0.14 16.06
CA ILE A 129 8.39 -0.72 16.56
C ILE A 129 7.93 -2.16 16.85
N HIS A 130 6.62 -2.39 17.00
CA HIS A 130 6.06 -3.70 17.37
C HIS A 130 5.96 -4.61 16.15
N PRO A 131 6.61 -5.80 16.13
CA PRO A 131 6.55 -6.72 14.98
C PRO A 131 5.14 -7.08 14.54
N HIS A 132 4.22 -7.28 15.49
CA HIS A 132 2.83 -7.63 15.19
C HIS A 132 2.07 -6.52 14.44
N SER A 133 2.53 -5.28 14.47
CA SER A 133 1.94 -4.23 13.64
C SER A 133 2.23 -4.44 12.14
N VAL A 134 3.38 -5.03 11.81
CA VAL A 134 3.71 -5.44 10.44
C VAL A 134 2.90 -6.68 10.05
N ASP A 135 2.82 -7.68 10.95
CA ASP A 135 2.01 -8.87 10.72
C ASP A 135 0.55 -8.50 10.42
N ALA A 136 -0.05 -7.64 11.24
CA ALA A 136 -1.43 -7.18 11.07
C ALA A 136 -1.68 -6.52 9.70
N LEU A 137 -0.75 -5.67 9.25
CA LEU A 137 -0.89 -5.01 7.94
C LEU A 137 -0.78 -6.01 6.79
N LEU A 138 0.20 -6.91 6.83
CA LEU A 138 0.45 -7.86 5.74
C LEU A 138 -0.63 -8.96 5.68
N GLU A 139 -1.12 -9.47 6.82
CA GLU A 139 -2.26 -10.39 6.89
C GLU A 139 -3.54 -9.76 6.31
N ALA A 140 -3.85 -8.53 6.73
CA ALA A 140 -5.02 -7.82 6.22
C ALA A 140 -4.91 -7.50 4.72
N ALA A 141 -3.69 -7.22 4.21
CA ALA A 141 -3.43 -6.98 2.80
C ALA A 141 -3.58 -8.26 1.95
N ALA A 142 -3.10 -9.40 2.46
CA ALA A 142 -3.22 -10.69 1.78
C ALA A 142 -4.68 -11.05 1.51
N THR A 143 -5.57 -10.83 2.48
CA THR A 143 -7.01 -11.09 2.31
C THR A 143 -7.69 -10.18 1.28
N ARG A 144 -7.13 -8.99 1.01
CA ARG A 144 -7.62 -8.01 0.04
C ARG A 144 -6.92 -8.08 -1.32
N GLY A 145 -5.87 -8.87 -1.44
CA GLY A 145 -5.02 -8.93 -2.63
C GLY A 145 -4.28 -7.62 -2.92
N GLN A 146 -4.02 -6.79 -1.91
CA GLN A 146 -3.33 -5.50 -2.03
C GLN A 146 -1.81 -5.69 -1.95
N ARG A 147 -1.05 -4.94 -2.74
CA ARG A 147 0.42 -5.01 -2.73
C ARG A 147 0.97 -4.07 -1.67
N ILE A 148 1.75 -4.63 -0.74
CA ILE A 148 2.35 -3.87 0.35
C ILE A 148 3.86 -4.11 0.40
N VAL A 149 4.60 -3.03 0.56
CA VAL A 149 5.98 -3.02 1.06
C VAL A 149 5.92 -2.44 2.45
N ALA A 150 6.28 -3.19 3.47
CA ALA A 150 6.18 -2.73 4.85
C ALA A 150 7.35 -3.20 5.70
N GLY A 151 7.63 -2.44 6.76
CA GLY A 151 8.59 -2.81 7.77
C GLY A 151 8.31 -2.11 9.10
N LYS A 152 8.87 -2.64 10.18
CA LYS A 152 8.80 -1.98 11.48
C LYS A 152 9.67 -0.72 11.49
N THR A 153 9.29 0.28 12.26
CA THR A 153 10.15 1.39 12.63
C THR A 153 11.17 0.93 13.66
N CYS A 154 12.36 1.54 13.64
CA CYS A 154 13.42 1.29 14.62
C CYS A 154 13.72 2.61 15.32
N MET A 155 13.51 2.68 16.62
CA MET A 155 13.72 3.88 17.43
C MET A 155 14.48 3.54 18.70
N ASP A 156 15.76 3.95 18.80
CA ASP A 156 16.61 3.67 19.95
C ASP A 156 16.73 4.87 20.91
N ARG A 157 16.15 6.03 20.55
CA ARG A 157 16.23 7.28 21.32
C ARG A 157 15.21 8.32 20.84
N ASN A 158 15.03 9.36 21.66
CA ASN A 158 14.19 10.53 21.34
C ASN A 158 12.70 10.21 21.07
N ALA A 159 12.23 9.08 21.57
CA ALA A 159 10.84 8.66 21.56
C ALA A 159 10.40 8.28 22.98
N PRO A 160 9.10 8.17 23.27
CA PRO A 160 8.64 7.60 24.53
C PRO A 160 9.18 6.20 24.76
N ASP A 161 9.44 5.81 26.01
CA ASP A 161 9.99 4.49 26.36
C ASP A 161 9.18 3.33 25.74
N ALA A 162 7.87 3.48 25.64
CA ALA A 162 6.96 2.48 25.05
C ALA A 162 7.14 2.34 23.51
N LEU A 163 7.85 3.25 22.88
CA LEU A 163 8.17 3.24 21.45
C LEU A 163 9.70 3.16 21.20
N CYS A 164 10.48 2.81 22.22
CA CYS A 164 11.91 2.58 22.06
C CYS A 164 12.22 1.09 22.01
N ASP A 165 13.08 0.71 21.07
CA ASP A 165 13.73 -0.59 20.98
C ASP A 165 15.25 -0.44 21.12
N THR A 166 15.97 -1.53 21.05
CA THR A 166 17.43 -1.53 21.00
C THR A 166 17.90 -1.82 19.57
N ALA A 167 19.10 -1.43 19.21
CA ALA A 167 19.68 -1.77 17.91
C ALA A 167 19.65 -3.28 17.63
N GLN A 168 19.86 -4.11 18.67
CA GLN A 168 19.83 -5.57 18.53
C GLN A 168 18.41 -6.08 18.31
N SER A 169 17.42 -5.68 19.15
CA SER A 169 16.04 -6.13 18.98
C SER A 169 15.44 -5.61 17.64
N ALA A 170 15.77 -4.39 17.25
CA ALA A 170 15.35 -3.84 15.95
C ALA A 170 15.86 -4.70 14.77
N TYR A 171 17.14 -5.14 14.83
CA TYR A 171 17.71 -6.01 13.82
C TYR A 171 17.07 -7.40 13.81
N ASP A 172 16.96 -8.03 14.99
CA ASP A 172 16.44 -9.40 15.10
C ASP A 172 14.97 -9.48 14.66
N ASP A 173 14.15 -8.55 15.11
CA ASP A 173 12.74 -8.45 14.72
C ASP A 173 12.57 -8.18 13.22
N SER A 174 13.37 -7.26 12.68
CA SER A 174 13.33 -6.96 11.24
C SER A 174 13.71 -8.17 10.40
N LYS A 175 14.77 -8.88 10.81
CA LYS A 175 15.18 -10.11 10.15
C LYS A 175 14.09 -11.19 10.22
N ALA A 176 13.47 -11.39 11.37
CA ALA A 176 12.39 -12.36 11.55
C ALA A 176 11.17 -12.02 10.68
N LEU A 177 10.83 -10.74 10.55
CA LEU A 177 9.74 -10.27 9.67
C LEU A 177 10.06 -10.51 8.19
N ILE A 178 11.30 -10.28 7.75
CA ILE A 178 11.73 -10.59 6.38
C ILE A 178 11.60 -12.09 6.12
N ASP A 179 12.15 -12.92 7.01
CA ASP A 179 12.11 -14.39 6.87
C ASP A 179 10.65 -14.91 6.82
N ARG A 180 9.72 -14.21 7.49
CA ARG A 180 8.30 -14.55 7.53
C ARG A 180 7.54 -14.10 6.27
N TRP A 181 7.78 -12.89 5.77
CA TRP A 181 6.91 -12.24 4.81
C TRP A 181 7.50 -11.99 3.42
N HIS A 182 8.84 -11.90 3.30
CA HIS A 182 9.44 -11.52 2.02
C HIS A 182 9.10 -12.52 0.92
N GLY A 183 8.59 -12.00 -0.20
CA GLY A 183 8.23 -12.80 -1.36
C GLY A 183 6.98 -13.66 -1.20
N LYS A 184 6.20 -13.50 -0.11
CA LYS A 184 4.91 -14.17 0.07
C LYS A 184 3.79 -13.32 -0.48
N ASP A 185 2.88 -13.96 -1.21
CA ASP A 185 1.70 -13.35 -1.82
C ASP A 185 2.03 -12.12 -2.70
N ARG A 186 1.09 -11.19 -2.83
CA ARG A 186 1.34 -9.88 -3.45
C ARG A 186 2.08 -8.92 -2.52
N GLY A 187 2.20 -9.27 -1.24
CA GLY A 187 3.01 -8.55 -0.27
C GLY A 187 4.49 -8.85 -0.53
N GLN A 188 5.26 -7.85 -0.87
CA GLN A 188 6.71 -7.91 -0.71
C GLN A 188 7.01 -7.13 0.57
N SER A 189 7.33 -7.84 1.64
CA SER A 189 7.92 -7.18 2.80
C SER A 189 9.30 -6.70 2.37
N GLY A 190 9.40 -5.41 2.11
CA GLY A 190 10.67 -4.72 2.05
C GLY A 190 10.91 -4.07 3.40
N LEU A 191 12.16 -3.99 3.85
CA LEU A 191 12.48 -3.19 5.02
C LEU A 191 12.24 -1.72 4.69
N CYS A 192 11.29 -1.11 5.39
CA CYS A 192 11.26 0.34 5.58
C CYS A 192 11.97 0.60 6.92
N CYS A 193 13.19 1.05 6.89
CA CYS A 193 13.92 1.56 8.06
C CYS A 193 13.82 3.06 8.10
#